data_795c492cecee45a16ce9d1c300f76a93
#
_entry.id   795c492cecee45a16ce9d1c300f76a93
#
_cell.length_a   1.000
_cell.length_b   1.000
_cell.length_c   1.000
_cell.angle_alpha   90.00
_cell.angle_beta   90.00
_cell.angle_gamma   90.00
#
_symmetry.space_group_name_H-M   'P 1'
#
loop_
_entity.id
_entity.type
_entity.pdbx_description
1 polymer ?
#
loop_
_entity_poly.entity_id
_entity_poly.type
_entity_poly.pdbx_seq_one_letter_code
_entity_poly.pdbx_strand_id
1 'polypeptide(L)'
;MGITIPNRMVAYMMINNRLIGTELEVQIPALPRAAIARHSIDVNGKIIVAEDLKVAIEVANALAPEHLELMVDDPFAYLDQIENAGSVFMGRNCPEALGDYFAGPNHTLPTSGTARFSSALSVDDFVKKSQYTYYTREALGKVANDIAYFARQEGLEAHARSALIRTEE
;
A
#
# COMPACT_ATOMS: atom_id res chain seq x y z
N MET A 1 -3.85 -17.28 8.87
CA MET A 1 -3.51 -16.04 8.16
C MET A 1 -2.16 -15.58 8.65
N GLY A 2 -1.19 -15.43 7.75
CA GLY A 2 0.15 -14.97 8.09
C GLY A 2 0.40 -13.61 7.44
N ILE A 3 0.96 -12.68 8.20
CA ILE A 3 1.44 -11.39 7.68
C ILE A 3 2.94 -11.37 7.89
N THR A 4 3.70 -11.36 6.81
CA THR A 4 5.15 -11.21 6.85
C THR A 4 5.52 -9.78 6.54
N ILE A 5 6.23 -9.12 7.44
CA ILE A 5 6.79 -7.79 7.21
C ILE A 5 8.31 -7.93 7.16
N PRO A 6 8.95 -7.78 5.99
CA PRO A 6 10.39 -7.86 5.87
C PRO A 6 11.07 -6.83 6.77
N ASN A 7 12.08 -7.30 7.47
CA ASN A 7 12.99 -6.56 8.35
C ASN A 7 12.45 -6.00 9.67
N ARG A 8 11.15 -5.97 9.98
CA ARG A 8 10.74 -5.34 11.24
C ARG A 8 9.60 -5.97 12.00
N MET A 9 8.72 -6.76 11.38
CA MET A 9 7.65 -7.41 12.11
C MET A 9 7.08 -8.59 11.33
N VAL A 10 7.02 -9.75 11.96
CA VAL A 10 6.25 -10.90 11.47
C VAL A 10 5.01 -10.97 12.35
N ALA A 11 3.85 -10.72 11.78
CA ALA A 11 2.58 -10.82 12.49
C ALA A 11 1.78 -12.02 11.95
N TYR A 12 1.47 -12.96 12.82
CA TYR A 12 0.60 -14.07 12.50
C TYR A 12 -0.76 -13.82 13.15
N MET A 13 -1.81 -13.67 12.34
CA MET A 13 -3.16 -13.58 12.81
C MET A 13 -3.86 -14.91 12.62
N MET A 14 -4.40 -15.48 13.69
CA MET A 14 -5.05 -16.79 13.69
C MET A 14 -6.29 -16.80 14.54
N ILE A 15 -7.25 -17.62 14.12
CA ILE A 15 -8.41 -17.97 14.92
C ILE A 15 -8.07 -19.06 15.97
N ASN A 16 -6.94 -19.79 15.77
CA ASN A 16 -6.48 -20.83 16.71
C ASN A 16 -4.93 -20.95 16.66
N ASN A 17 -4.24 -20.59 17.73
CA ASN A 17 -2.80 -20.28 17.74
C ASN A 17 -1.85 -21.38 18.29
N ARG A 18 -2.32 -22.59 18.60
CA ARG A 18 -1.55 -23.55 19.39
C ARG A 18 -0.34 -24.17 18.68
N LEU A 19 -0.23 -24.04 17.37
CA LEU A 19 0.78 -24.72 16.55
C LEU A 19 1.97 -23.83 16.12
N ILE A 20 1.80 -22.53 15.94
CA ILE A 20 2.86 -21.67 15.38
C ILE A 20 4.09 -21.60 16.29
N GLY A 21 3.90 -21.36 17.58
CA GLY A 21 5.02 -21.28 18.52
C GLY A 21 5.86 -22.57 18.51
N THR A 22 5.18 -23.72 18.48
CA THR A 22 5.85 -25.02 18.42
C THR A 22 6.64 -25.19 17.12
N GLU A 23 6.06 -24.84 15.98
CA GLU A 23 6.71 -24.92 14.68
C GLU A 23 7.93 -23.99 14.57
N LEU A 24 7.86 -22.80 15.11
CA LEU A 24 9.01 -21.88 15.16
C LEU A 24 10.18 -22.47 15.95
N GLU A 25 9.92 -23.12 17.09
CA GLU A 25 10.96 -23.76 17.89
C GLU A 25 11.59 -24.99 17.20
N VAL A 26 10.86 -25.63 16.29
CA VAL A 26 11.37 -26.76 15.50
C VAL A 26 12.12 -26.29 14.26
N GLN A 27 11.55 -25.34 13.52
CA GLN A 27 12.04 -24.99 12.20
C GLN A 27 13.23 -24.01 12.24
N ILE A 28 13.21 -23.00 13.12
CA ILE A 28 14.28 -21.99 13.19
C ILE A 28 15.66 -22.61 13.40
N PRO A 29 15.86 -23.54 14.36
CA PRO A 29 17.18 -24.13 14.57
C PRO A 29 17.75 -24.90 13.37
N ALA A 30 16.88 -25.38 12.49
CA ALA A 30 17.28 -26.10 11.27
C ALA A 30 17.74 -25.17 10.13
N LEU A 31 17.56 -23.85 10.24
CA LEU A 31 17.93 -22.90 9.20
C LEU A 31 19.44 -22.59 9.21
N PRO A 32 20.09 -22.45 8.05
CA PRO A 32 21.49 -22.01 7.97
C PRO A 32 21.74 -20.65 8.65
N ARG A 33 20.72 -19.78 8.72
CA ARG A 33 20.77 -18.44 9.33
C ARG A 33 19.91 -18.36 10.60
N ALA A 34 19.87 -19.44 11.38
CA ALA A 34 19.02 -19.57 12.57
C ALA A 34 19.12 -18.40 13.54
N ALA A 35 20.32 -17.87 13.81
CA ALA A 35 20.53 -16.77 14.74
C ALA A 35 19.83 -15.47 14.28
N ILE A 36 19.87 -15.18 12.98
CA ILE A 36 19.22 -14.00 12.41
C ILE A 36 17.70 -14.19 12.45
N ALA A 37 17.20 -15.35 12.03
CA ALA A 37 15.78 -15.67 12.06
C ALA A 37 15.23 -15.59 13.49
N ARG A 38 15.94 -16.17 14.47
CA ARG A 38 15.56 -16.12 15.88
C ARG A 38 15.47 -14.68 16.38
N HIS A 39 16.51 -13.88 16.15
CA HIS A 39 16.51 -12.47 16.55
C HIS A 39 15.35 -11.68 15.93
N SER A 40 15.07 -11.88 14.64
CA SER A 40 13.96 -11.22 13.96
C SER A 40 12.61 -11.56 14.59
N ILE A 41 12.36 -12.85 14.87
CA ILE A 41 11.12 -13.31 15.49
C ILE A 41 11.01 -12.79 16.94
N ASP A 42 12.07 -12.88 17.74
CA ASP A 42 12.03 -12.49 19.15
C ASP A 42 11.81 -10.98 19.33
N VAL A 43 12.40 -10.17 18.46
CA VAL A 43 12.30 -8.69 18.56
C VAL A 43 11.05 -8.16 17.87
N ASN A 44 10.74 -8.66 16.68
CA ASN A 44 9.74 -8.06 15.81
C ASN A 44 8.49 -8.95 15.59
N GLY A 45 8.59 -10.26 15.89
CA GLY A 45 7.47 -11.19 15.69
C GLY A 45 6.30 -10.86 16.62
N LYS A 46 5.09 -10.91 16.07
CA LYS A 46 3.84 -10.75 16.84
C LYS A 46 2.83 -11.81 16.39
N ILE A 47 2.19 -12.44 17.34
CA ILE A 47 1.04 -13.31 17.11
C ILE A 47 -0.18 -12.57 17.66
N ILE A 48 -1.11 -12.25 16.77
CA ILE A 48 -2.34 -11.56 17.11
C ILE A 48 -3.50 -12.54 16.94
N VAL A 49 -4.26 -12.75 17.99
CA VAL A 49 -5.47 -13.57 17.97
C VAL A 49 -6.66 -12.65 17.83
N ALA A 50 -7.37 -12.76 16.71
CA ALA A 50 -8.60 -12.02 16.43
C ALA A 50 -9.83 -12.89 16.68
N GLU A 51 -10.94 -12.28 17.06
CA GLU A 51 -12.20 -12.99 17.29
C GLU A 51 -12.81 -13.53 16.00
N ASP A 52 -12.60 -12.81 14.89
CA ASP A 52 -13.04 -13.21 13.57
C ASP A 52 -12.10 -12.69 12.47
N LEU A 53 -12.38 -13.06 11.22
CA LEU A 53 -11.56 -12.67 10.07
C LEU A 53 -11.69 -11.18 9.71
N LYS A 54 -12.83 -10.56 10.02
CA LYS A 54 -13.04 -9.13 9.78
C LYS A 54 -12.08 -8.30 10.63
N VAL A 55 -12.02 -8.57 11.93
CA VAL A 55 -11.07 -7.92 12.85
C VAL A 55 -9.64 -8.21 12.43
N ALA A 56 -9.33 -9.43 11.96
CA ALA A 56 -8.01 -9.77 11.45
C ALA A 56 -7.61 -8.92 10.24
N ILE A 57 -8.55 -8.66 9.31
CA ILE A 57 -8.33 -7.82 8.13
C ILE A 57 -8.17 -6.34 8.53
N GLU A 58 -8.97 -5.84 9.46
CA GLU A 58 -8.82 -4.47 9.99
C GLU A 58 -7.42 -4.24 10.57
N VAL A 59 -6.91 -5.20 11.33
CA VAL A 59 -5.52 -5.16 11.85
C VAL A 59 -4.50 -5.23 10.71
N ALA A 60 -4.70 -6.08 9.69
CA ALA A 60 -3.82 -6.15 8.53
C ALA A 60 -3.74 -4.80 7.80
N ASN A 61 -4.87 -4.16 7.54
CA ASN A 61 -4.94 -2.84 6.92
C ASN A 61 -4.27 -1.76 7.79
N ALA A 62 -4.45 -1.83 9.11
CA ALA A 62 -3.78 -0.91 10.04
C ALA A 62 -2.25 -1.09 10.06
N LEU A 63 -1.75 -2.30 9.86
CA LEU A 63 -0.32 -2.59 9.76
C LEU A 63 0.27 -2.18 8.41
N ALA A 64 -0.51 -2.25 7.33
CA ALA A 64 -0.09 -1.98 5.96
C ALA A 64 1.19 -2.75 5.59
N PRO A 65 1.17 -4.10 5.60
CA PRO A 65 2.35 -4.91 5.41
C PRO A 65 2.86 -4.82 3.97
N GLU A 66 4.15 -5.03 3.81
CA GLU A 66 4.77 -5.24 2.49
C GLU A 66 4.22 -6.51 1.83
N HIS A 67 4.17 -7.61 2.58
CA HIS A 67 3.62 -8.90 2.14
C HIS A 67 2.46 -9.31 3.04
N LEU A 68 1.31 -9.58 2.46
CA LEU A 68 0.14 -10.11 3.14
C LEU A 68 -0.21 -11.49 2.60
N GLU A 69 0.02 -12.55 3.39
CA GLU A 69 -0.50 -13.88 3.06
C GLU A 69 -1.91 -14.06 3.61
N LEU A 70 -2.88 -14.19 2.71
CA LEU A 70 -4.29 -14.42 3.04
C LEU A 70 -4.60 -15.92 2.96
N MET A 71 -4.20 -16.68 3.99
CA MET A 71 -4.28 -18.14 4.04
C MET A 71 -5.67 -18.63 4.50
N VAL A 72 -6.68 -18.36 3.71
CA VAL A 72 -8.07 -18.77 3.93
C VAL A 72 -8.56 -19.67 2.79
N ASP A 73 -9.70 -20.35 2.98
CA ASP A 73 -10.24 -21.30 1.99
C ASP A 73 -10.80 -20.58 0.75
N ASP A 74 -11.46 -19.44 0.94
CA ASP A 74 -11.93 -18.57 -0.14
C ASP A 74 -11.31 -17.17 -0.01
N PRO A 75 -10.09 -16.96 -0.53
CA PRO A 75 -9.40 -15.69 -0.40
C PRO A 75 -10.02 -14.55 -1.22
N PHE A 76 -10.72 -14.88 -2.32
CA PHE A 76 -11.35 -13.86 -3.16
C PHE A 76 -12.54 -13.19 -2.50
N ALA A 77 -13.23 -13.87 -1.57
CA ALA A 77 -14.32 -13.28 -0.78
C ALA A 77 -13.87 -12.11 0.12
N TYR A 78 -12.57 -11.95 0.32
CA TYR A 78 -11.98 -10.94 1.22
C TYR A 78 -11.07 -9.93 0.51
N LEU A 79 -10.80 -10.11 -0.79
CA LEU A 79 -9.86 -9.28 -1.53
C LEU A 79 -10.25 -7.80 -1.49
N ASP A 80 -11.52 -7.49 -1.67
CA ASP A 80 -12.05 -6.11 -1.66
C ASP A 80 -11.98 -5.43 -0.28
N GLN A 81 -11.70 -6.20 0.78
CA GLN A 81 -11.54 -5.67 2.13
C GLN A 81 -10.07 -5.37 2.48
N ILE A 82 -9.13 -5.77 1.61
CA ILE A 82 -7.71 -5.47 1.78
C ILE A 82 -7.43 -4.11 1.14
N GLU A 83 -7.14 -3.12 1.98
CA GLU A 83 -6.90 -1.75 1.55
C GLU A 83 -5.41 -1.42 1.47
N ASN A 84 -4.62 -1.95 2.40
CA ASN A 84 -3.24 -1.54 2.61
C ASN A 84 -2.30 -2.75 2.67
N ALA A 85 -1.84 -3.21 1.51
CA ALA A 85 -0.78 -4.21 1.42
C ALA A 85 0.09 -3.96 0.19
N GLY A 86 1.39 -4.20 0.27
CA GLY A 86 2.29 -4.08 -0.87
C GLY A 86 2.03 -5.18 -1.90
N SER A 87 1.87 -6.41 -1.44
CA SER A 87 1.45 -7.57 -2.23
C SER A 87 0.56 -8.49 -1.40
N VAL A 88 -0.46 -9.09 -2.02
CA VAL A 88 -1.38 -10.04 -1.38
C VAL A 88 -1.22 -11.41 -1.99
N PHE A 89 -0.89 -12.40 -1.15
CA PHE A 89 -0.71 -13.80 -1.53
C PHE A 89 -1.98 -14.55 -1.17
N MET A 90 -2.66 -15.07 -2.20
CA MET A 90 -4.04 -15.51 -2.14
C MET A 90 -4.15 -17.01 -1.92
N GLY A 91 -4.56 -17.41 -0.69
CA GLY A 91 -4.83 -18.81 -0.35
C GLY A 91 -3.62 -19.60 0.10
N ARG A 92 -3.85 -20.88 0.41
CA ARG A 92 -2.87 -21.76 1.07
C ARG A 92 -1.69 -22.18 0.19
N ASN A 93 -1.82 -22.06 -1.12
CA ASN A 93 -0.83 -22.51 -2.10
C ASN A 93 -0.02 -21.37 -2.71
N CYS A 94 -0.09 -20.18 -2.14
CA CYS A 94 0.59 -18.99 -2.64
C CYS A 94 1.52 -18.42 -1.55
N PRO A 95 2.70 -19.02 -1.33
CA PRO A 95 3.68 -18.48 -0.39
C PRO A 95 4.31 -17.21 -0.94
N GLU A 96 4.78 -16.35 -0.05
CA GLU A 96 5.47 -15.09 -0.38
C GLU A 96 6.61 -15.29 -1.38
N ALA A 97 7.45 -16.30 -1.18
CA ALA A 97 8.56 -16.62 -2.07
C ALA A 97 8.14 -16.92 -3.52
N LEU A 98 6.90 -17.35 -3.76
CA LEU A 98 6.37 -17.51 -5.12
C LEU A 98 6.29 -16.15 -5.85
N GLY A 99 5.86 -15.11 -5.14
CA GLY A 99 5.78 -13.75 -5.69
C GLY A 99 7.16 -13.22 -6.06
N ASP A 100 8.11 -13.32 -5.16
CA ASP A 100 9.44 -12.77 -5.35
C ASP A 100 10.25 -13.46 -6.46
N TYR A 101 10.07 -14.76 -6.66
CA TYR A 101 10.99 -15.53 -7.50
C TYR A 101 10.38 -16.10 -8.78
N PHE A 102 9.04 -16.21 -8.90
CA PHE A 102 8.47 -16.93 -10.04
C PHE A 102 7.16 -16.39 -10.62
N ALA A 103 6.29 -15.76 -9.81
CA ALA A 103 4.92 -15.42 -10.23
C ALA A 103 4.85 -14.27 -11.26
N GLY A 104 5.92 -13.50 -11.43
CA GLY A 104 6.03 -12.44 -12.44
C GLY A 104 5.72 -11.01 -11.98
N PRO A 105 4.90 -10.74 -10.95
CA PRO A 105 4.79 -9.38 -10.42
C PRO A 105 6.12 -8.86 -9.90
N ASN A 106 6.27 -7.52 -9.87
CA ASN A 106 7.46 -6.88 -9.35
C ASN A 106 7.56 -7.08 -7.82
N HIS A 107 8.75 -7.44 -7.34
CA HIS A 107 9.01 -7.62 -5.91
C HIS A 107 9.51 -6.34 -5.19
N THR A 108 9.64 -5.21 -5.90
CA THR A 108 9.93 -3.92 -5.28
C THR A 108 8.63 -3.35 -4.73
N LEU A 109 8.40 -3.59 -3.46
CA LEU A 109 7.15 -3.34 -2.76
C LEU A 109 7.29 -2.18 -1.75
N PRO A 110 6.20 -1.51 -1.38
CA PRO A 110 6.21 -0.50 -0.33
C PRO A 110 6.48 -1.16 1.04
N THR A 111 7.49 -0.67 1.76
CA THR A 111 7.94 -1.18 3.05
C THR A 111 7.51 -0.29 4.21
N SER A 112 7.64 -0.78 5.44
CA SER A 112 7.48 0.02 6.66
C SER A 112 6.14 0.76 6.80
N GLY A 113 5.06 0.13 6.30
CA GLY A 113 3.71 0.68 6.36
C GLY A 113 3.39 1.71 5.28
N THR A 114 4.29 1.92 4.31
CA THR A 114 4.05 2.87 3.19
C THR A 114 3.01 2.36 2.19
N ALA A 115 2.60 1.09 2.28
CA ALA A 115 1.49 0.55 1.48
C ALA A 115 0.16 1.31 1.67
N ARG A 116 0.05 2.20 2.67
CA ARG A 116 -1.08 3.14 2.86
C ARG A 116 -1.19 4.19 1.76
N PHE A 117 -0.10 4.50 1.07
CA PHE A 117 -0.04 5.58 0.07
C PHE A 117 0.91 5.30 -1.09
N SER A 118 1.61 4.17 -1.09
CA SER A 118 2.52 3.75 -2.15
C SER A 118 2.11 2.39 -2.70
N SER A 119 2.38 2.16 -3.98
CA SER A 119 2.16 0.89 -4.66
C SER A 119 3.47 0.16 -4.94
N ALA A 120 3.40 -1.10 -5.36
CA ALA A 120 4.52 -1.81 -5.94
C ALA A 120 5.04 -1.08 -7.20
N LEU A 121 6.33 -1.19 -7.48
CA LEU A 121 6.93 -0.62 -8.68
C LEU A 121 6.22 -1.15 -9.93
N SER A 122 5.76 -0.25 -10.77
CA SER A 122 4.98 -0.56 -11.98
C SER A 122 5.45 0.24 -13.19
N VAL A 123 4.83 0.00 -14.33
CA VAL A 123 5.06 0.81 -15.54
C VAL A 123 4.74 2.28 -15.31
N ASP A 124 3.77 2.59 -14.44
CA ASP A 124 3.37 3.97 -14.14
C ASP A 124 4.51 4.80 -13.53
N ASP A 125 5.47 4.18 -12.83
CA ASP A 125 6.64 4.86 -12.25
C ASP A 125 7.62 5.36 -13.34
N PHE A 126 7.55 4.80 -14.54
CA PHE A 126 8.36 5.15 -15.70
C PHE A 126 7.63 6.00 -16.73
N VAL A 127 6.35 6.30 -16.50
CA VAL A 127 5.50 7.09 -17.40
C VAL A 127 5.29 8.49 -16.81
N LYS A 128 5.62 9.52 -17.60
CA LYS A 128 5.31 10.90 -17.23
C LYS A 128 3.92 11.25 -17.71
N LYS A 129 3.13 11.84 -16.81
CA LYS A 129 1.81 12.40 -17.12
C LYS A 129 1.93 13.92 -17.13
N SER A 130 1.48 14.55 -18.21
CA SER A 130 1.44 16.00 -18.34
C SER A 130 0.00 16.46 -18.50
N GLN A 131 -0.32 17.56 -17.88
CA GLN A 131 -1.60 18.24 -18.05
C GLN A 131 -1.45 19.35 -19.08
N TYR A 132 -2.43 19.52 -19.96
CA TYR A 132 -2.54 20.65 -20.84
C TYR A 132 -3.93 21.30 -20.69
N THR A 133 -3.98 22.62 -20.87
CA THR A 133 -5.22 23.43 -20.83
C THR A 133 -5.24 24.33 -22.03
N TYR A 134 -6.35 24.33 -22.75
CA TYR A 134 -6.60 25.23 -23.87
C TYR A 134 -7.97 25.92 -23.73
N TYR A 135 -8.00 27.22 -23.90
CA TYR A 135 -9.22 28.01 -23.95
C TYR A 135 -9.21 28.89 -25.19
N THR A 136 -10.35 29.04 -25.83
CA THR A 136 -10.53 30.10 -26.82
C THR A 136 -10.64 31.45 -26.11
N ARG A 137 -10.42 32.55 -26.83
CA ARG A 137 -10.62 33.91 -26.30
C ARG A 137 -12.05 34.13 -25.78
N GLU A 138 -13.06 33.63 -26.52
CA GLU A 138 -14.46 33.74 -26.12
C GLU A 138 -14.72 32.99 -24.82
N ALA A 139 -14.19 31.77 -24.70
CA ALA A 139 -14.33 30.94 -23.48
C ALA A 139 -13.63 31.61 -22.28
N LEU A 140 -12.44 32.17 -22.48
CA LEU A 140 -11.72 32.88 -21.43
C LEU A 140 -12.48 34.11 -20.99
N GLY A 141 -13.07 34.90 -21.95
CA GLY A 141 -13.85 36.07 -21.65
C GLY A 141 -15.03 35.82 -20.71
N LYS A 142 -15.62 34.63 -20.77
CA LYS A 142 -16.74 34.25 -19.89
C LYS A 142 -16.33 34.04 -18.43
N VAL A 143 -15.06 33.71 -18.15
CA VAL A 143 -14.57 33.33 -16.82
C VAL A 143 -13.45 34.23 -16.29
N ALA A 144 -12.93 35.19 -17.09
CA ALA A 144 -11.79 36.00 -16.70
C ALA A 144 -12.02 36.81 -15.41
N ASN A 145 -13.25 37.34 -15.23
CA ASN A 145 -13.61 38.07 -14.01
C ASN A 145 -13.67 37.17 -12.78
N ASP A 146 -14.16 35.95 -12.91
CA ASP A 146 -14.20 34.98 -11.81
C ASP A 146 -12.80 34.56 -11.41
N ILE A 147 -11.93 34.32 -12.39
CA ILE A 147 -10.50 34.06 -12.17
C ILE A 147 -9.86 35.20 -11.42
N ALA A 148 -10.08 36.42 -11.89
CA ALA A 148 -9.51 37.63 -11.28
C ALA A 148 -10.03 37.86 -9.85
N TYR A 149 -11.32 37.61 -9.61
CA TYR A 149 -11.91 37.71 -8.29
C TYR A 149 -11.25 36.70 -7.33
N PHE A 150 -11.17 35.45 -7.74
CA PHE A 150 -10.57 34.38 -6.89
C PHE A 150 -9.10 34.66 -6.59
N ALA A 151 -8.32 35.05 -7.62
CA ALA A 151 -6.91 35.37 -7.44
C ALA A 151 -6.70 36.55 -6.45
N ARG A 152 -7.59 37.55 -6.48
CA ARG A 152 -7.54 38.68 -5.53
C ARG A 152 -7.87 38.26 -4.09
N GLN A 153 -8.79 37.31 -3.91
CA GLN A 153 -9.06 36.74 -2.56
C GLN A 153 -7.83 36.07 -1.98
N GLU A 154 -6.97 35.52 -2.83
CA GLU A 154 -5.69 34.92 -2.44
C GLU A 154 -4.54 35.96 -2.36
N GLY A 155 -4.81 37.24 -2.64
CA GLY A 155 -3.80 38.30 -2.67
C GLY A 155 -2.89 38.28 -3.90
N LEU A 156 -3.27 37.57 -4.97
CA LEU A 156 -2.45 37.36 -6.17
C LEU A 156 -2.88 38.25 -7.32
N GLU A 157 -2.68 39.58 -7.21
CA GLU A 157 -3.08 40.56 -8.21
C GLU A 157 -2.47 40.29 -9.60
N ALA A 158 -1.23 39.81 -9.68
CA ALA A 158 -0.61 39.49 -10.96
C ALA A 158 -1.35 38.36 -11.71
N HIS A 159 -1.88 37.37 -10.98
CA HIS A 159 -2.70 36.31 -11.55
C HIS A 159 -4.04 36.86 -12.06
N ALA A 160 -4.69 37.74 -11.29
CA ALA A 160 -5.92 38.42 -11.72
C ALA A 160 -5.70 39.16 -13.02
N ARG A 161 -4.65 40.00 -13.09
CA ARG A 161 -4.30 40.80 -14.29
C ARG A 161 -3.94 39.90 -15.47
N SER A 162 -3.29 38.76 -15.26
CA SER A 162 -2.94 37.86 -16.34
C SER A 162 -4.15 37.27 -17.07
N ALA A 163 -5.28 37.09 -16.38
CA ALA A 163 -6.53 36.67 -17.02
C ALA A 163 -7.22 37.83 -17.76
N LEU A 164 -7.33 38.99 -17.11
CA LEU A 164 -8.07 40.15 -17.64
C LEU A 164 -7.43 40.73 -18.90
N ILE A 165 -6.11 40.91 -18.90
CA ILE A 165 -5.39 41.54 -20.04
C ILE A 165 -5.59 40.79 -21.37
N ARG A 166 -5.91 39.49 -21.32
CA ARG A 166 -6.17 38.66 -22.49
C ARG A 166 -7.57 38.85 -23.08
N THR A 167 -8.41 39.65 -22.41
CA THR A 167 -9.79 39.92 -22.82
C THR A 167 -10.03 41.38 -23.12
N GLU A 168 -9.03 42.28 -22.92
CA GLU A 168 -9.13 43.73 -23.01
C GLU A 168 -8.96 44.30 -24.44
N GLU A 169 -8.94 43.51 -25.53
CA GLU A 169 -8.90 44.01 -26.90
C GLU A 169 -10.21 43.84 -27.67
#